data_ed7710f1f1fccdead5de005f0ff98b48
#
_entry.id   ed7710f1f1fccdead5de005f0ff98b48
#
_cell.length_a   1.000
_cell.length_b   1.000
_cell.length_c   1.000
_cell.angle_alpha   90.00
_cell.angle_beta   90.00
_cell.angle_gamma   90.00
#
_symmetry.space_group_name_H-M   'P 1'
#
loop_
_entity.id
_entity.type
_entity.pdbx_description
1 polymer ?
#
loop_
_entity_poly.entity_id
_entity_poly.type
_entity_poly.pdbx_seq_one_letter_code
_entity_poly.pdbx_strand_id
1 'polypeptide(L)'
;MFIKSFYICRPKTSVVMIILMVLIFVLGYMCIALEHRLKIDKAAISLVMFGLIWTVYALFTGGHGVSHELIEHLGETCETLIFLIGAMTIVDLIDSHGGFYVITKHIKSRNKFKLLWIIAVITFFMSAILDNLTTTIVMVMMLRKLVSQPKDRWLFTGMVIIAANSGGAWSPIGDVTTIMLWMRGNVTTAPLISYLIVPCIVSLLIPLIFTSFRSAVAASYARFTG
;
A
#
# COMPACT_ATOMS: atom_id res chain seq x y z
N MET A 1 -33.79 20.50 20.21
CA MET A 1 -34.96 20.39 19.35
C MET A 1 -34.70 21.26 18.11
N PHE A 2 -34.10 20.69 17.08
CA PHE A 2 -34.10 21.17 15.67
C PHE A 2 -33.33 20.13 14.86
N ILE A 3 -34.01 18.98 14.63
CA ILE A 3 -33.61 18.05 13.57
C ILE A 3 -34.14 18.69 12.28
N LYS A 4 -33.32 19.49 11.61
CA LYS A 4 -33.60 19.85 10.22
C LYS A 4 -33.29 18.64 9.37
N SER A 5 -34.33 17.95 8.99
CA SER A 5 -34.45 16.99 7.93
C SER A 5 -33.83 17.59 6.65
N PHE A 6 -32.59 17.26 6.38
CA PHE A 6 -31.96 17.50 5.08
C PHE A 6 -32.54 16.46 4.13
N TYR A 7 -33.74 16.70 3.62
CA TYR A 7 -34.18 16.07 2.38
C TYR A 7 -33.35 16.68 1.25
N ILE A 8 -32.15 16.16 1.05
CA ILE A 8 -31.44 16.29 -0.21
C ILE A 8 -32.36 15.62 -1.23
N CYS A 9 -32.95 16.43 -2.10
CA CYS A 9 -33.64 15.97 -3.30
C CYS A 9 -32.62 15.16 -4.10
N ARG A 10 -32.52 13.86 -3.85
CA ARG A 10 -31.72 12.97 -4.68
C ARG A 10 -32.32 13.05 -6.07
N PRO A 11 -31.59 13.56 -7.07
CA PRO A 11 -32.05 13.41 -8.44
C PRO A 11 -32.29 11.91 -8.67
N LYS A 12 -33.40 11.57 -9.34
CA LYS A 12 -33.67 10.17 -9.72
C LYS A 12 -32.47 9.68 -10.50
N THR A 13 -31.57 9.01 -9.81
CA THR A 13 -30.34 8.47 -10.37
C THR A 13 -30.80 7.48 -11.45
N SER A 14 -30.72 7.87 -12.71
CA SER A 14 -31.12 7.01 -13.80
C SER A 14 -30.31 5.74 -13.74
N VAL A 15 -30.93 4.60 -13.76
CA VAL A 15 -30.26 3.28 -13.80
C VAL A 15 -29.24 3.23 -14.92
N VAL A 16 -29.56 3.90 -16.04
CA VAL A 16 -28.67 4.05 -17.20
C VAL A 16 -27.38 4.79 -16.83
N MET A 17 -27.46 5.87 -16.04
CA MET A 17 -26.28 6.61 -15.55
C MET A 17 -25.35 5.70 -14.73
N ILE A 18 -25.93 4.95 -13.78
CA ILE A 18 -25.15 4.03 -12.93
C ILE A 18 -24.47 2.97 -13.79
N ILE A 19 -25.21 2.33 -14.70
CA ILE A 19 -24.68 1.29 -15.59
C ILE A 19 -23.52 1.85 -16.42
N LEU A 20 -23.68 3.06 -16.98
CA LEU A 20 -22.65 3.70 -17.80
C LEU A 20 -21.38 4.03 -17.00
N MET A 21 -21.54 4.58 -15.78
CA MET A 21 -20.41 4.85 -14.87
C MET A 21 -19.68 3.57 -14.46
N VAL A 22 -20.42 2.50 -14.13
CA VAL A 22 -19.83 1.19 -13.79
C VAL A 22 -19.10 0.60 -15.00
N LEU A 23 -19.64 0.73 -16.19
CA LEU A 23 -19.02 0.22 -17.42
C LEU A 23 -17.71 0.96 -17.72
N ILE A 24 -17.69 2.29 -17.59
CA ILE A 24 -16.48 3.10 -17.73
C ILE A 24 -15.43 2.68 -16.69
N PHE A 25 -15.86 2.49 -15.43
CA PHE A 25 -14.97 2.06 -14.35
C PHE A 25 -14.35 0.69 -14.64
N VAL A 26 -15.17 -0.30 -15.01
CA VAL A 26 -14.69 -1.66 -15.32
C VAL A 26 -13.73 -1.66 -16.51
N LEU A 27 -14.06 -0.95 -17.58
CA LEU A 27 -13.19 -0.83 -18.76
C LEU A 27 -11.87 -0.13 -18.41
N GLY A 28 -11.93 0.97 -17.67
CA GLY A 28 -10.74 1.69 -17.21
C GLY A 28 -9.86 0.81 -16.32
N TYR A 29 -10.46 0.06 -15.40
CA TYR A 29 -9.72 -0.87 -14.54
C TYR A 29 -9.09 -2.02 -15.31
N MET A 30 -9.77 -2.55 -16.33
CA MET A 30 -9.18 -3.52 -17.27
C MET A 30 -7.98 -2.94 -18.01
N CYS A 31 -8.06 -1.69 -18.47
CA CYS A 31 -6.94 -1.00 -19.12
C CYS A 31 -5.76 -0.83 -18.14
N ILE A 32 -6.01 -0.47 -16.87
CA ILE A 32 -4.97 -0.40 -15.82
C ILE A 32 -4.32 -1.77 -15.61
N ALA A 33 -5.11 -2.84 -15.52
CA ALA A 33 -4.58 -4.20 -15.36
C ALA A 33 -3.74 -4.66 -16.57
N LEU A 34 -4.02 -4.12 -17.75
CA LEU A 34 -3.29 -4.38 -19.00
C LEU A 34 -2.21 -3.33 -19.31
N GLU A 35 -1.84 -2.47 -18.36
CA GLU A 35 -0.83 -1.41 -18.49
C GLU A 35 0.41 -1.87 -19.27
N HIS A 36 0.95 -3.03 -18.88
CA HIS A 36 2.15 -3.58 -19.50
C HIS A 36 1.99 -3.90 -21.00
N ARG A 37 0.78 -4.31 -21.42
CA ARG A 37 0.45 -4.59 -22.83
C ARG A 37 0.17 -3.33 -23.62
N LEU A 38 -0.56 -2.39 -23.03
CA LEU A 38 -0.98 -1.15 -23.65
C LEU A 38 0.13 -0.11 -23.72
N LYS A 39 1.17 -0.23 -22.87
CA LYS A 39 2.26 0.75 -22.72
C LYS A 39 1.76 2.17 -22.40
N ILE A 40 0.63 2.27 -21.73
CA ILE A 40 0.02 3.52 -21.25
C ILE A 40 0.11 3.51 -19.73
N ASP A 41 0.61 4.60 -19.15
CA ASP A 41 0.71 4.75 -17.70
C ASP A 41 -0.67 4.70 -17.04
N LYS A 42 -0.78 3.96 -15.94
CA LYS A 42 -2.03 3.81 -15.16
C LYS A 42 -2.59 5.13 -14.68
N ALA A 43 -1.74 6.14 -14.41
CA ALA A 43 -2.20 7.46 -14.00
C ALA A 43 -2.96 8.18 -15.13
N ALA A 44 -2.50 8.04 -16.39
CA ALA A 44 -3.19 8.61 -17.55
C ALA A 44 -4.57 7.95 -17.73
N ILE A 45 -4.65 6.61 -17.60
CA ILE A 45 -5.92 5.87 -17.69
C ILE A 45 -6.88 6.32 -16.57
N SER A 46 -6.37 6.45 -15.34
CA SER A 46 -7.16 6.89 -14.18
C SER A 46 -7.71 8.30 -14.35
N LEU A 47 -6.92 9.24 -14.89
CA LEU A 47 -7.35 10.62 -15.17
C LEU A 47 -8.44 10.68 -16.24
N VAL A 48 -8.29 9.91 -17.32
CA VAL A 48 -9.33 9.82 -18.37
C VAL A 48 -10.61 9.21 -17.81
N MET A 49 -10.50 8.13 -17.05
CA MET A 49 -11.65 7.49 -16.37
C MET A 49 -12.36 8.45 -15.42
N PHE A 50 -11.61 9.19 -14.61
CA PHE A 50 -12.14 10.25 -13.75
C PHE A 50 -12.94 11.29 -14.52
N GLY A 51 -12.33 11.85 -15.58
CA GLY A 51 -12.99 12.85 -16.42
C GLY A 51 -14.27 12.34 -17.09
N LEU A 52 -14.26 11.10 -17.61
CA LEU A 52 -15.43 10.47 -18.23
C LEU A 52 -16.56 10.24 -17.23
N ILE A 53 -16.25 9.72 -16.03
CA ILE A 53 -17.27 9.47 -14.99
C ILE A 53 -17.92 10.77 -14.54
N TRP A 54 -17.13 11.83 -14.28
CA TRP A 54 -17.66 13.13 -13.91
C TRP A 54 -18.46 13.79 -15.04
N THR A 55 -18.05 13.60 -16.30
CA THR A 55 -18.81 14.07 -17.46
C THR A 55 -20.18 13.39 -17.55
N VAL A 56 -20.23 12.07 -17.41
CA VAL A 56 -21.48 11.32 -17.40
C VAL A 56 -22.37 11.81 -16.25
N TYR A 57 -21.82 11.96 -15.06
CA TYR A 57 -22.56 12.46 -13.91
C TYR A 57 -23.14 13.85 -14.16
N ALA A 58 -22.34 14.77 -14.69
CA ALA A 58 -22.79 16.14 -15.01
C ALA A 58 -23.90 16.17 -16.07
N LEU A 59 -23.79 15.35 -17.11
CA LEU A 59 -24.81 15.29 -18.18
C LEU A 59 -26.17 14.78 -17.66
N PHE A 60 -26.17 13.78 -16.78
CA PHE A 60 -27.41 13.21 -16.24
C PHE A 60 -28.03 14.03 -15.10
N THR A 61 -27.22 14.83 -14.37
CA THR A 61 -27.71 15.71 -13.29
C THR A 61 -28.06 17.13 -13.79
N GLY A 62 -27.83 17.42 -15.06
CA GLY A 62 -28.06 18.76 -15.62
C GLY A 62 -27.08 19.83 -15.13
N GLY A 63 -25.93 19.41 -14.59
CA GLY A 63 -24.87 20.29 -14.10
C GLY A 63 -25.14 20.97 -12.74
N HIS A 64 -26.33 20.80 -12.17
CA HIS A 64 -26.68 21.41 -10.88
C HIS A 64 -25.91 20.74 -9.71
N GLY A 65 -25.13 21.54 -8.97
CA GLY A 65 -24.36 21.06 -7.81
C GLY A 65 -23.09 20.29 -8.13
N VAL A 66 -22.88 19.85 -9.35
CA VAL A 66 -21.71 19.03 -9.76
C VAL A 66 -20.39 19.72 -9.44
N SER A 67 -20.28 21.03 -9.68
CA SER A 67 -19.06 21.79 -9.38
C SER A 67 -18.75 21.81 -7.90
N HIS A 68 -19.76 21.90 -7.03
CA HIS A 68 -19.56 21.90 -5.58
C HIS A 68 -19.10 20.52 -5.10
N GLU A 69 -19.76 19.44 -5.51
CA GLU A 69 -19.40 18.06 -5.17
C GLU A 69 -18.00 17.72 -5.70
N LEU A 70 -17.67 18.14 -6.94
CA LEU A 70 -16.35 17.93 -7.52
C LEU A 70 -15.25 18.63 -6.69
N ILE A 71 -15.46 19.89 -6.29
CA ILE A 71 -14.51 20.67 -5.50
C ILE A 71 -14.34 20.03 -4.10
N GLU A 72 -15.42 19.58 -3.48
CA GLU A 72 -15.39 18.90 -2.19
C GLU A 72 -14.54 17.62 -2.24
N HIS A 73 -14.80 16.73 -3.20
CA HIS A 73 -14.01 15.51 -3.38
C HIS A 73 -12.56 15.76 -3.80
N LEU A 74 -12.30 16.78 -4.60
CA LEU A 74 -10.93 17.21 -4.92
C LEU A 74 -10.24 17.75 -3.67
N GLY A 75 -10.94 18.52 -2.84
CA GLY A 75 -10.41 19.03 -1.57
C GLY A 75 -9.97 17.91 -0.64
N GLU A 76 -10.82 16.90 -0.41
CA GLU A 76 -10.49 15.72 0.40
C GLU A 76 -9.27 14.96 -0.16
N THR A 77 -9.20 14.85 -1.49
CA THR A 77 -8.07 14.19 -2.16
C THR A 77 -6.79 15.01 -2.02
N CYS A 78 -6.86 16.32 -2.19
CA CYS A 78 -5.72 17.24 -2.01
C CYS A 78 -5.19 17.21 -0.58
N GLU A 79 -6.06 17.17 0.44
CA GLU A 79 -5.66 17.04 1.84
C GLU A 79 -4.81 15.79 2.05
N THR A 80 -5.28 14.64 1.55
CA THR A 80 -4.55 13.37 1.60
C THR A 80 -3.20 13.46 0.87
N LEU A 81 -3.16 14.08 -0.31
CA LEU A 81 -1.93 14.22 -1.10
C LEU A 81 -0.91 15.13 -0.39
N ILE A 82 -1.33 16.24 0.22
CA ILE A 82 -0.45 17.13 0.97
C ILE A 82 0.15 16.40 2.17
N PHE A 83 -0.67 15.63 2.89
CA PHE A 83 -0.18 14.79 3.99
C PHE A 83 0.87 13.78 3.51
N LEU A 84 0.60 13.06 2.43
CA LEU A 84 1.52 12.08 1.85
C LEU A 84 2.84 12.71 1.40
N ILE A 85 2.79 13.86 0.71
CA ILE A 85 3.99 14.58 0.29
C ILE A 85 4.82 14.98 1.51
N GLY A 86 4.19 15.51 2.56
CA GLY A 86 4.87 15.88 3.80
C GLY A 86 5.52 14.69 4.49
N ALA A 87 4.79 13.59 4.64
CA ALA A 87 5.30 12.36 5.25
C ALA A 87 6.47 11.77 4.45
N MET A 88 6.33 11.66 3.13
CA MET A 88 7.39 11.16 2.24
C MET A 88 8.64 12.05 2.28
N THR A 89 8.48 13.37 2.32
CA THR A 89 9.61 14.31 2.42
C THR A 89 10.40 14.09 3.71
N ILE A 90 9.71 13.87 4.84
CA ILE A 90 10.37 13.59 6.13
C ILE A 90 11.14 12.26 6.04
N VAL A 91 10.54 11.23 5.46
CA VAL A 91 11.17 9.92 5.31
C VAL A 91 12.40 10.00 4.41
N ASP A 92 12.32 10.71 3.29
CA ASP A 92 13.43 10.93 2.36
C ASP A 92 14.57 11.71 3.02
N LEU A 93 14.24 12.69 3.84
CA LEU A 93 15.23 13.44 4.64
C LEU A 93 15.96 12.52 5.65
N ILE A 94 15.24 11.64 6.31
CA ILE A 94 15.83 10.65 7.23
C ILE A 94 16.75 9.68 6.48
N ASP A 95 16.34 9.21 5.30
CA ASP A 95 17.14 8.29 4.47
C ASP A 95 18.42 8.98 3.95
N SER A 96 18.30 10.20 3.43
CA SER A 96 19.44 10.98 2.91
C SER A 96 20.52 11.25 3.97
N HIS A 97 20.14 11.32 5.25
CA HIS A 97 21.07 11.45 6.38
C HIS A 97 21.51 10.10 6.96
N GLY A 98 21.21 8.99 6.28
CA GLY A 98 21.62 7.66 6.70
C GLY A 98 20.89 7.14 7.95
N GLY A 99 19.71 7.67 8.26
CA GLY A 99 18.93 7.27 9.44
C GLY A 99 18.67 5.76 9.47
N PHE A 100 18.37 5.14 8.33
CA PHE A 100 18.16 3.70 8.25
C PHE A 100 19.44 2.86 8.34
N TYR A 101 20.60 3.46 8.08
CA TYR A 101 21.88 2.78 8.27
C TYR A 101 22.12 2.40 9.74
N VAL A 102 21.64 3.21 10.69
CA VAL A 102 21.74 2.92 12.12
C VAL A 102 21.05 1.61 12.47
N ILE A 103 19.89 1.34 11.87
CA ILE A 103 19.13 0.09 12.07
C ILE A 103 19.86 -1.08 11.39
N THR A 104 20.32 -0.87 10.16
CA THR A 104 20.86 -1.93 9.31
C THR A 104 22.29 -2.35 9.65
N LYS A 105 23.10 -1.47 10.22
CA LYS A 105 24.50 -1.78 10.62
C LYS A 105 24.61 -2.86 11.70
N HIS A 106 23.55 -3.07 12.48
CA HIS A 106 23.51 -4.08 13.54
C HIS A 106 23.15 -5.47 13.02
N ILE A 107 22.74 -5.61 11.75
CA ILE A 107 22.40 -6.88 11.13
C ILE A 107 23.68 -7.58 10.67
N LYS A 108 24.32 -8.36 11.57
CA LYS A 108 25.60 -9.05 11.31
C LYS A 108 25.49 -10.58 11.29
N SER A 109 24.30 -11.14 11.03
CA SER A 109 24.15 -12.59 11.07
C SER A 109 24.69 -13.27 9.79
N ARG A 110 25.62 -14.24 9.97
CA ARG A 110 26.10 -15.13 8.89
C ARG A 110 25.13 -16.31 8.64
N ASN A 111 24.21 -16.57 9.55
CA ASN A 111 23.24 -17.65 9.41
C ASN A 111 22.03 -17.13 8.61
N LYS A 112 21.80 -17.71 7.44
CA LYS A 112 20.73 -17.31 6.51
C LYS A 112 19.36 -17.35 7.17
N PHE A 113 19.09 -18.36 8.01
CA PHE A 113 17.83 -18.51 8.72
C PHE A 113 17.61 -17.36 9.71
N LYS A 114 18.59 -17.09 10.58
CA LYS A 114 18.51 -15.97 11.54
C LYS A 114 18.41 -14.62 10.81
N LEU A 115 19.13 -14.46 9.72
CA LEU A 115 19.09 -13.24 8.90
C LEU A 115 17.71 -13.00 8.32
N LEU A 116 17.04 -14.03 7.79
CA LEU A 116 15.70 -13.95 7.24
C LEU A 116 14.69 -13.46 8.29
N TRP A 117 14.72 -14.04 9.48
CA TRP A 117 13.85 -13.66 10.59
C TRP A 117 14.09 -12.23 11.06
N ILE A 118 15.35 -11.86 11.24
CA ILE A 118 15.72 -10.50 11.67
C ILE A 118 15.22 -9.47 10.64
N ILE A 119 15.48 -9.71 9.36
CA ILE A 119 15.06 -8.82 8.28
C ILE A 119 13.53 -8.73 8.22
N ALA A 120 12.81 -9.85 8.29
CA ALA A 120 11.36 -9.85 8.23
C ALA A 120 10.72 -9.09 9.40
N VAL A 121 11.20 -9.30 10.63
CA VAL A 121 10.69 -8.62 11.82
C VAL A 121 11.01 -7.11 11.78
N ILE A 122 12.25 -6.74 11.43
CA ILE A 122 12.62 -5.33 11.31
C ILE A 122 11.78 -4.65 10.23
N THR A 123 11.62 -5.28 9.06
CA THR A 123 10.79 -4.76 7.97
C THR A 123 9.35 -4.54 8.41
N PHE A 124 8.76 -5.48 9.14
CA PHE A 124 7.40 -5.40 9.64
C PHE A 124 7.18 -4.16 10.54
N PHE A 125 8.06 -3.94 11.49
CA PHE A 125 7.93 -2.77 12.39
C PHE A 125 8.33 -1.45 11.71
N MET A 126 9.33 -1.46 10.83
CA MET A 126 9.69 -0.28 10.06
C MET A 126 8.54 0.18 9.17
N SER A 127 7.84 -0.74 8.52
CA SER A 127 6.72 -0.42 7.65
C SER A 127 5.50 0.13 8.39
N ALA A 128 5.36 -0.16 9.68
CA ALA A 128 4.31 0.46 10.50
C ALA A 128 4.54 1.95 10.79
N ILE A 129 5.79 2.41 10.70
CA ILE A 129 6.20 3.79 10.99
C ILE A 129 6.45 4.57 9.70
N LEU A 130 7.10 3.91 8.73
CA LEU A 130 7.29 4.39 7.37
C LEU A 130 6.15 3.85 6.50
N ASP A 131 6.11 4.16 5.25
CA ASP A 131 5.23 3.45 4.34
C ASP A 131 5.84 2.12 3.87
N ASN A 132 4.98 1.22 3.35
CA ASN A 132 5.39 -0.10 2.87
C ASN A 132 6.29 -0.02 1.63
N LEU A 133 6.11 0.98 0.77
CA LEU A 133 6.90 1.17 -0.45
C LEU A 133 8.34 1.59 -0.10
N THR A 134 8.48 2.65 0.68
CA THR A 134 9.79 3.16 1.14
C THR A 134 10.54 2.11 1.93
N THR A 135 9.87 1.45 2.88
CA THR A 135 10.46 0.35 3.65
C THR A 135 10.96 -0.78 2.75
N THR A 136 10.17 -1.17 1.74
CA THR A 136 10.59 -2.19 0.78
C THR A 136 11.83 -1.77 0.01
N ILE A 137 11.88 -0.55 -0.51
CA ILE A 137 13.03 -0.03 -1.26
C ILE A 137 14.30 -0.04 -0.41
N VAL A 138 14.24 0.53 0.80
CA VAL A 138 15.36 0.59 1.74
C VAL A 138 15.87 -0.81 2.09
N MET A 139 14.97 -1.72 2.45
CA MET A 139 15.34 -3.08 2.84
C MET A 139 15.90 -3.90 1.68
N VAL A 140 15.38 -3.74 0.45
CA VAL A 140 15.91 -4.39 -0.75
C VAL A 140 17.28 -3.86 -1.12
N MET A 141 17.52 -2.55 -1.02
CA MET A 141 18.84 -1.97 -1.21
C MET A 141 19.86 -2.52 -0.20
N MET A 142 19.45 -2.67 1.06
CA MET A 142 20.29 -3.29 2.10
C MET A 142 20.57 -4.77 1.80
N LEU A 143 19.56 -5.54 1.35
CA LEU A 143 19.73 -6.94 0.98
C LEU A 143 20.79 -7.15 -0.09
N ARG A 144 20.94 -6.23 -1.04
CA ARG A 144 22.00 -6.28 -2.06
C ARG A 144 23.42 -6.28 -1.47
N LYS A 145 23.59 -5.65 -0.30
CA LYS A 145 24.87 -5.59 0.42
C LYS A 145 25.08 -6.79 1.33
N LEU A 146 24.01 -7.38 1.87
CA LEU A 146 24.09 -8.48 2.84
C LEU A 146 24.06 -9.88 2.21
N VAL A 147 23.36 -10.04 1.09
CA VAL A 147 23.11 -11.34 0.45
C VAL A 147 23.76 -11.38 -0.92
N SER A 148 24.91 -12.06 -1.02
CA SER A 148 25.70 -12.14 -2.25
C SER A 148 25.06 -13.03 -3.31
N GLN A 149 24.39 -14.14 -2.91
CA GLN A 149 23.82 -15.10 -3.84
C GLN A 149 22.49 -14.62 -4.42
N PRO A 150 22.34 -14.53 -5.75
CA PRO A 150 21.10 -14.03 -6.39
C PRO A 150 19.83 -14.82 -6.02
N LYS A 151 19.90 -16.15 -5.93
CA LYS A 151 18.76 -17.01 -5.60
C LYS A 151 18.22 -16.73 -4.19
N ASP A 152 19.11 -16.59 -3.22
CA ASP A 152 18.71 -16.24 -1.85
C ASP A 152 18.13 -14.82 -1.80
N ARG A 153 18.71 -13.89 -2.55
CA ARG A 153 18.25 -12.50 -2.61
C ARG A 153 16.81 -12.40 -3.10
N TRP A 154 16.40 -13.17 -4.10
CA TRP A 154 15.01 -13.21 -4.54
C TRP A 154 14.06 -13.67 -3.45
N LEU A 155 14.45 -14.73 -2.72
CA LEU A 155 13.65 -15.24 -1.60
C LEU A 155 13.50 -14.20 -0.49
N PHE A 156 14.60 -13.58 -0.08
CA PHE A 156 14.61 -12.53 0.93
C PHE A 156 13.81 -11.30 0.50
N THR A 157 13.91 -10.89 -0.77
CA THR A 157 13.13 -9.78 -1.33
C THR A 157 11.64 -10.09 -1.27
N GLY A 158 11.21 -11.30 -1.64
CA GLY A 158 9.81 -11.73 -1.50
C GLY A 158 9.32 -11.63 -0.05
N MET A 159 10.13 -12.06 0.92
CA MET A 159 9.80 -11.93 2.33
C MET A 159 9.75 -10.48 2.82
N VAL A 160 10.65 -9.62 2.35
CA VAL A 160 10.62 -8.18 2.63
C VAL A 160 9.32 -7.55 2.14
N ILE A 161 8.89 -7.87 0.92
CA ILE A 161 7.63 -7.36 0.35
C ILE A 161 6.43 -7.79 1.21
N ILE A 162 6.37 -9.07 1.58
CA ILE A 162 5.29 -9.58 2.46
C ILE A 162 5.34 -8.90 3.82
N ALA A 163 6.52 -8.80 4.43
CA ALA A 163 6.70 -8.19 5.74
C ALA A 163 6.35 -6.69 5.74
N ALA A 164 6.71 -5.96 4.68
CA ALA A 164 6.40 -4.55 4.55
C ALA A 164 4.88 -4.32 4.40
N ASN A 165 4.21 -5.08 3.54
CA ASN A 165 2.77 -4.94 3.37
C ASN A 165 1.99 -5.37 4.64
N SER A 166 2.39 -6.49 5.27
CA SER A 166 1.78 -6.92 6.54
C SER A 166 2.06 -5.92 7.67
N GLY A 167 3.26 -5.32 7.69
CA GLY A 167 3.66 -4.33 8.69
C GLY A 167 2.95 -2.99 8.53
N GLY A 168 2.71 -2.54 7.29
CA GLY A 168 2.02 -1.29 7.01
C GLY A 168 0.53 -1.34 7.31
N ALA A 169 -0.12 -2.48 7.09
CA ALA A 169 -1.57 -2.59 7.11
C ALA A 169 -2.23 -2.37 8.49
N TRP A 170 -1.54 -2.64 9.60
CA TRP A 170 -2.09 -2.46 10.95
C TRP A 170 -1.84 -1.08 11.56
N SER A 171 -1.05 -0.24 10.90
CA SER A 171 -0.75 1.12 11.33
C SER A 171 -1.55 2.15 10.49
N PRO A 172 -2.02 3.25 11.09
CA PRO A 172 -2.74 4.28 10.33
C PRO A 172 -1.85 5.00 9.30
N ILE A 173 -0.53 4.99 9.47
CA ILE A 173 0.44 5.69 8.60
C ILE A 173 1.34 4.75 7.78
N GLY A 174 1.22 3.44 7.99
CA GLY A 174 2.11 2.45 7.35
C GLY A 174 1.71 2.04 5.93
N ASP A 175 0.53 2.43 5.47
CA ASP A 175 0.04 2.16 4.11
C ASP A 175 -0.84 3.31 3.63
N VAL A 176 -0.74 3.68 2.35
CA VAL A 176 -1.53 4.78 1.76
C VAL A 176 -3.04 4.53 1.93
N THR A 177 -3.47 3.29 1.82
CA THR A 177 -4.89 2.93 1.95
C THR A 177 -5.41 3.14 3.38
N THR A 178 -4.63 2.80 4.40
CA THR A 178 -4.97 3.05 5.80
C THR A 178 -4.92 4.53 6.15
N ILE A 179 -3.96 5.29 5.59
CA ILE A 179 -3.90 6.75 5.71
C ILE A 179 -5.19 7.38 5.19
N MET A 180 -5.62 7.02 3.99
CA MET A 180 -6.86 7.57 3.38
C MET A 180 -8.11 7.29 4.22
N LEU A 181 -8.25 6.08 4.76
CA LEU A 181 -9.38 5.72 5.62
C LEU A 181 -9.34 6.44 6.96
N TRP A 182 -8.15 6.61 7.53
CA TRP A 182 -7.95 7.28 8.81
C TRP A 182 -8.19 8.79 8.71
N MET A 183 -7.67 9.45 7.68
CA MET A 183 -7.87 10.89 7.46
C MET A 183 -9.34 11.24 7.21
N ARG A 184 -10.07 10.37 6.50
CA ARG A 184 -11.52 10.54 6.29
C ARG A 184 -12.37 10.21 7.52
N GLY A 185 -11.75 9.85 8.65
CA GLY A 185 -12.48 9.48 9.87
C GLY A 185 -13.26 8.18 9.81
N ASN A 186 -13.06 7.37 8.75
CA ASN A 186 -13.73 6.06 8.60
C ASN A 186 -13.22 5.02 9.61
N VAL A 187 -11.97 5.18 10.06
CA VAL A 187 -11.34 4.33 11.07
C VAL A 187 -10.61 5.18 12.10
N THR A 188 -10.60 4.72 13.35
CA THR A 188 -9.83 5.33 14.43
C THR A 188 -8.59 4.49 14.73
N THR A 189 -7.53 5.11 15.25
CA THR A 189 -6.22 4.47 15.45
C THR A 189 -6.27 3.23 16.33
N ALA A 190 -6.93 3.30 17.49
CA ALA A 190 -6.92 2.20 18.45
C ALA A 190 -7.66 0.94 17.95
N PRO A 191 -8.89 1.01 17.40
CA PRO A 191 -9.53 -0.13 16.75
C PRO A 191 -8.74 -0.68 15.56
N LEU A 192 -8.19 0.18 14.68
CA LEU A 192 -7.39 -0.25 13.54
C LEU A 192 -6.25 -1.17 14.00
N ILE A 193 -5.45 -0.70 14.97
CA ILE A 193 -4.33 -1.48 15.50
C ILE A 193 -4.81 -2.78 16.15
N SER A 194 -5.81 -2.71 17.02
CA SER A 194 -6.25 -3.88 17.80
C SER A 194 -6.85 -5.00 16.95
N TYR A 195 -7.57 -4.66 15.87
CA TYR A 195 -8.18 -5.64 14.98
C TYR A 195 -7.20 -6.19 13.92
N LEU A 196 -6.28 -5.36 13.43
CA LEU A 196 -5.42 -5.75 12.31
C LEU A 196 -4.06 -6.33 12.72
N ILE A 197 -3.56 -6.06 13.94
CA ILE A 197 -2.23 -6.53 14.35
C ILE A 197 -2.12 -8.06 14.32
N VAL A 198 -3.14 -8.77 14.78
CA VAL A 198 -3.13 -10.26 14.81
C VAL A 198 -3.17 -10.85 13.39
N PRO A 199 -4.11 -10.48 12.49
CA PRO A 199 -4.07 -10.90 11.09
C PRO A 199 -2.75 -10.58 10.40
N CYS A 200 -2.16 -9.40 10.64
CA CYS A 200 -0.90 -8.99 10.04
C CYS A 200 0.28 -9.83 10.54
N ILE A 201 0.34 -10.15 11.82
CA ILE A 201 1.34 -11.07 12.38
C ILE A 201 1.19 -12.47 11.75
N VAL A 202 -0.02 -12.99 11.63
CA VAL A 202 -0.28 -14.29 11.01
C VAL A 202 0.13 -14.27 9.53
N SER A 203 -0.21 -13.21 8.81
CA SER A 203 0.18 -13.00 7.40
C SER A 203 1.70 -12.98 7.20
N LEU A 204 2.46 -12.45 8.18
CA LEU A 204 3.92 -12.50 8.18
C LEU A 204 4.45 -13.89 8.53
N LEU A 205 3.94 -14.50 9.61
CA LEU A 205 4.51 -15.72 10.19
C LEU A 205 4.34 -16.94 9.28
N ILE A 206 3.18 -17.10 8.62
CA ILE A 206 2.92 -18.26 7.77
C ILE A 206 3.97 -18.39 6.64
N PRO A 207 4.18 -17.38 5.77
CA PRO A 207 5.19 -17.49 4.72
C PRO A 207 6.61 -17.51 5.26
N LEU A 208 6.89 -16.84 6.40
CA LEU A 208 8.21 -16.84 7.03
C LEU A 208 8.58 -18.23 7.54
N ILE A 209 7.68 -18.93 8.21
CA ILE A 209 7.88 -20.31 8.68
C ILE A 209 8.05 -21.25 7.49
N PHE A 210 7.16 -21.17 6.48
CA PHE A 210 7.23 -22.01 5.29
C PHE A 210 8.57 -21.83 4.54
N THR A 211 9.00 -20.60 4.34
CA THR A 211 10.26 -20.26 3.69
C THR A 211 11.47 -20.74 4.50
N SER A 212 11.39 -20.66 5.81
CA SER A 212 12.41 -21.16 6.73
C SER A 212 12.57 -22.68 6.64
N PHE A 213 11.49 -23.42 6.63
CA PHE A 213 11.53 -24.89 6.47
C PHE A 213 12.12 -25.29 5.12
N ARG A 214 11.71 -24.63 4.03
CA ARG A 214 12.24 -24.89 2.69
C ARG A 214 13.76 -24.64 2.62
N SER A 215 14.25 -23.59 3.22
CA SER A 215 15.67 -23.26 3.27
C SER A 215 16.46 -24.24 4.12
N ALA A 216 15.90 -24.72 5.23
CA ALA A 216 16.50 -25.74 6.08
C ALA A 216 16.61 -27.10 5.39
N VAL A 217 15.56 -27.51 4.70
CA VAL A 217 15.53 -28.76 3.91
C VAL A 217 16.56 -28.70 2.78
N ALA A 218 16.62 -27.60 2.02
CA ALA A 218 17.61 -27.43 0.93
C ALA A 218 19.06 -27.46 1.46
N ALA A 219 19.33 -26.87 2.62
CA ALA A 219 20.64 -26.90 3.26
C ALA A 219 21.01 -28.30 3.79
N SER A 220 20.03 -29.09 4.18
CA SER A 220 20.23 -30.49 4.60
C SER A 220 20.59 -31.37 3.39
N TYR A 221 19.84 -31.27 2.30
CA TYR A 221 20.15 -32.01 1.06
C TYR A 221 21.54 -31.71 0.51
N ALA A 222 21.98 -30.47 0.52
CA ALA A 222 23.31 -30.08 0.05
C ALA A 222 24.45 -30.68 0.89
N ARG A 223 24.20 -31.06 2.14
CA ARG A 223 25.18 -31.75 3.01
C ARG A 223 25.27 -33.26 2.75
N PHE A 224 24.25 -33.86 2.16
CA PHE A 224 24.23 -35.30 1.87
C PHE A 224 24.72 -35.67 0.47
N THR A 225 24.84 -34.66 -0.43
CA THR A 225 25.23 -34.85 -1.85
C THR A 225 26.63 -34.32 -2.18
N GLY A 226 27.36 -33.79 -1.25
CA GLY A 226 28.76 -33.37 -1.32
C GLY A 226 29.61 -34.09 -0.33
#